data_1e7abb3e982120d67f157406ff7ae388
#
_entry.id   1e7abb3e982120d67f157406ff7ae388
#
_cell.length_a   1.000
_cell.length_b   1.000
_cell.length_c   1.000
_cell.angle_alpha   90.00
_cell.angle_beta   90.00
_cell.angle_gamma   90.00
#
_symmetry.space_group_name_H-M   'P 1'
#
loop_
_entity.id
_entity.type
_entity.pdbx_description
1 polymer ?
#
loop_
_entity_poly.entity_id
_entity_poly.type
_entity_poly.pdbx_seq_one_letter_code
_entity_poly.pdbx_strand_id
1 'polypeptide(L)'
;AVSASAPIGVVFGLVFVMAGLAFKMSAAPFHMWTPDVYEGAPTPVTAFFASAAKAAAVAVTVRIVITAFPGADQQWRQIIVFLAIASTLLGSFAAIGQTNIKRLMAYSSIGHMGFALIGLAAGNEIGIRGVAIYLAIYLVMTLGAFAAILAMRVEGKSVENISDLEIGRAH
;
A
#
# COMPACT_ATOMS: atom_id res chain seq x y z
N ALA A 1 37.08 -3.18 0.37
CA ALA A 1 36.62 -2.42 -0.81
C ALA A 1 35.70 -1.33 -0.29
N VAL A 2 36.14 -0.06 -0.37
CA VAL A 2 35.29 1.11 -0.08
C VAL A 2 34.25 1.14 -1.21
N SER A 3 32.98 0.85 -0.89
CA SER A 3 31.91 0.98 -1.86
C SER A 3 31.86 2.44 -2.26
N ALA A 4 32.18 2.75 -3.50
CA ALA A 4 32.04 4.10 -4.02
C ALA A 4 30.59 4.53 -3.83
N SER A 5 30.36 5.60 -3.05
CA SER A 5 29.01 6.15 -2.87
C SER A 5 28.49 6.59 -4.25
N ALA A 6 27.21 6.29 -4.52
CA ALA A 6 26.59 6.70 -5.77
C ALA A 6 26.74 8.24 -5.94
N PRO A 7 26.93 8.72 -7.19
CA PRO A 7 27.02 10.16 -7.43
C PRO A 7 25.81 10.89 -6.86
N ILE A 8 26.03 12.08 -6.28
CA ILE A 8 24.98 12.82 -5.57
C ILE A 8 23.75 13.09 -6.44
N GLY A 9 23.94 13.32 -7.75
CA GLY A 9 22.83 13.49 -8.70
C GLY A 9 21.98 12.24 -8.87
N VAL A 10 22.58 11.04 -8.80
CA VAL A 10 21.86 9.76 -8.83
C VAL A 10 21.01 9.58 -7.57
N VAL A 11 21.57 9.98 -6.41
CA VAL A 11 20.84 9.90 -5.13
C VAL A 11 19.62 10.85 -5.15
N PHE A 12 19.77 12.06 -5.63
CA PHE A 12 18.64 12.99 -5.79
C PHE A 12 17.57 12.42 -6.74
N GLY A 13 17.99 11.93 -7.92
CA GLY A 13 17.07 11.30 -8.86
C GLY A 13 16.32 10.11 -8.25
N LEU A 14 17.04 9.25 -7.52
CA LEU A 14 16.48 8.13 -6.80
C LEU A 14 15.39 8.57 -5.79
N VAL A 15 15.67 9.60 -4.97
CA VAL A 15 14.71 10.11 -3.98
C VAL A 15 13.43 10.60 -4.65
N PHE A 16 13.52 11.36 -5.74
CA PHE A 16 12.33 11.85 -6.45
C PHE A 16 11.53 10.71 -7.11
N VAL A 17 12.20 9.75 -7.72
CA VAL A 17 11.54 8.57 -8.30
C VAL A 17 10.85 7.77 -7.21
N MET A 18 11.53 7.52 -6.09
CA MET A 18 10.96 6.77 -4.97
C MET A 18 9.79 7.51 -4.31
N ALA A 19 9.83 8.85 -4.22
CA ALA A 19 8.69 9.64 -3.73
C ALA A 19 7.47 9.50 -4.64
N GLY A 20 7.65 9.55 -5.97
CA GLY A 20 6.57 9.34 -6.94
C GLY A 20 5.98 7.94 -6.88
N LEU A 21 6.82 6.91 -6.76
CA LEU A 21 6.39 5.52 -6.62
C LEU A 21 5.69 5.28 -5.28
N ALA A 22 6.21 5.86 -4.19
CA ALA A 22 5.59 5.80 -2.86
C ALA A 22 4.21 6.47 -2.86
N PHE A 23 4.06 7.62 -3.51
CA PHE A 23 2.76 8.25 -3.72
C PHE A 23 1.81 7.33 -4.48
N LYS A 24 2.26 6.70 -5.58
CA LYS A 24 1.43 5.82 -6.41
C LYS A 24 0.95 4.58 -5.67
N MET A 25 1.79 3.97 -4.81
CA MET A 25 1.41 2.81 -4.00
C MET A 25 0.76 3.19 -2.66
N SER A 26 0.66 4.49 -2.35
CA SER A 26 0.13 5.01 -1.08
C SER A 26 1.01 4.66 0.13
N ALA A 27 2.32 4.60 -0.03
CA ALA A 27 3.22 4.39 1.09
C ALA A 27 3.39 5.67 1.90
N ALA A 28 3.43 5.56 3.24
CA ALA A 28 3.67 6.71 4.10
C ALA A 28 5.12 7.23 3.93
N PRO A 29 5.31 8.58 3.89
CA PRO A 29 4.36 9.65 4.20
C PRO A 29 3.50 10.14 3.02
N PHE A 30 3.60 9.56 1.84
CA PHE A 30 2.94 10.01 0.60
C PHE A 30 1.52 9.43 0.41
N HIS A 31 0.87 8.97 1.49
CA HIS A 31 -0.41 8.26 1.50
C HIS A 31 -1.65 9.16 1.59
N MET A 32 -1.50 10.46 1.83
CA MET A 32 -2.56 11.38 2.29
C MET A 32 -3.82 11.39 1.43
N TRP A 33 -3.68 11.16 0.12
CA TRP A 33 -4.80 11.13 -0.82
C TRP A 33 -5.69 9.88 -0.68
N THR A 34 -5.17 8.78 -0.15
CA THR A 34 -5.79 7.45 -0.25
C THR A 34 -7.07 7.31 0.57
N PRO A 35 -7.13 7.74 1.85
CA PRO A 35 -8.35 7.62 2.65
C PRO A 35 -9.53 8.38 2.04
N ASP A 36 -9.30 9.61 1.59
CA ASP A 36 -10.36 10.47 1.05
C ASP A 36 -10.84 10.00 -0.32
N VAL A 37 -9.92 9.55 -1.18
CA VAL A 37 -10.27 8.96 -2.48
C VAL A 37 -11.04 7.65 -2.32
N TYR A 38 -10.67 6.80 -1.35
CA TYR A 38 -11.38 5.54 -1.12
C TYR A 38 -12.79 5.77 -0.60
N GLU A 39 -12.97 6.74 0.29
CA GLU A 39 -14.27 7.11 0.83
C GLU A 39 -15.16 7.72 -0.25
N GLY A 40 -14.64 8.68 -1.03
CA GLY A 40 -15.40 9.45 -2.00
C GLY A 40 -15.70 8.72 -3.31
N ALA A 41 -14.88 7.75 -3.71
CA ALA A 41 -15.08 7.03 -4.97
C ALA A 41 -16.16 5.95 -4.86
N PRO A 42 -16.85 5.60 -5.96
CA PRO A 42 -17.71 4.42 -5.99
C PRO A 42 -16.94 3.15 -5.61
N THR A 43 -17.55 2.28 -4.81
CA THR A 43 -16.88 1.09 -4.24
C THR A 43 -16.18 0.19 -5.28
N PRO A 44 -16.74 -0.06 -6.51
CA PRO A 44 -16.01 -0.83 -7.53
C PRO A 44 -14.72 -0.14 -8.00
N VAL A 45 -14.73 1.20 -8.08
CA VAL A 45 -13.55 1.99 -8.46
C VAL A 45 -12.50 1.93 -7.36
N THR A 46 -12.94 2.02 -6.09
CA THR A 46 -12.07 1.85 -4.92
C THR A 46 -11.43 0.46 -4.91
N ALA A 47 -12.19 -0.60 -5.21
CA ALA A 47 -11.68 -1.96 -5.30
C ALA A 47 -10.56 -2.09 -6.35
N PHE A 48 -10.71 -1.45 -7.51
CA PHE A 48 -9.67 -1.42 -8.55
C PHE A 48 -8.42 -0.67 -8.08
N PHE A 49 -8.56 0.52 -7.48
CA PHE A 49 -7.42 1.27 -6.94
C PHE A 49 -6.71 0.53 -5.82
N ALA A 50 -7.47 -0.14 -4.94
CA ALA A 50 -6.90 -0.90 -3.84
C ALA A 50 -6.14 -2.15 -4.29
N SER A 51 -6.51 -2.75 -5.40
CA SER A 51 -5.96 -4.02 -5.88
C SER A 51 -4.97 -3.85 -7.04
N ALA A 52 -5.45 -3.79 -8.26
CA ALA A 52 -4.64 -3.84 -9.47
C ALA A 52 -3.64 -2.67 -9.57
N ALA A 53 -4.09 -1.45 -9.28
CA ALA A 53 -3.24 -0.26 -9.38
C ALA A 53 -2.06 -0.32 -8.40
N LYS A 54 -2.27 -0.80 -7.16
CA LYS A 54 -1.21 -0.95 -6.16
C LYS A 54 -0.25 -2.08 -6.50
N ALA A 55 -0.77 -3.23 -6.92
CA ALA A 55 0.07 -4.35 -7.36
C ALA A 55 0.99 -3.94 -8.52
N ALA A 56 0.46 -3.22 -9.50
CA ALA A 56 1.25 -2.67 -10.60
C ALA A 56 2.32 -1.68 -10.11
N ALA A 57 1.97 -0.78 -9.17
CA ALA A 57 2.92 0.19 -8.62
C ALA A 57 4.08 -0.50 -7.88
N VAL A 58 3.79 -1.53 -7.07
CA VAL A 58 4.85 -2.31 -6.40
C VAL A 58 5.70 -3.07 -7.40
N ALA A 59 5.11 -3.72 -8.41
CA ALA A 59 5.87 -4.43 -9.45
C ALA A 59 6.82 -3.50 -10.23
N VAL A 60 6.34 -2.30 -10.58
CA VAL A 60 7.17 -1.26 -11.21
C VAL A 60 8.29 -0.80 -10.28
N THR A 61 8.00 -0.62 -8.98
CA THR A 61 9.00 -0.24 -7.98
C THR A 61 10.11 -1.29 -7.89
N VAL A 62 9.74 -2.56 -7.75
CA VAL A 62 10.70 -3.69 -7.74
C VAL A 62 11.60 -3.64 -8.98
N ARG A 63 10.99 -3.49 -10.14
CA ARG A 63 11.75 -3.44 -11.40
C ARG A 63 12.70 -2.25 -11.46
N ILE A 64 12.24 -1.05 -11.11
CA ILE A 64 13.05 0.17 -11.17
C ILE A 64 14.25 0.10 -10.22
N VAL A 65 14.05 -0.30 -8.95
CA VAL A 65 15.17 -0.33 -7.98
C VAL A 65 16.23 -1.35 -8.36
N ILE A 66 15.85 -2.46 -8.98
CA ILE A 66 16.79 -3.51 -9.37
C ILE A 66 17.52 -3.17 -10.66
N THR A 67 16.84 -2.53 -11.64
CA THR A 67 17.40 -2.38 -12.98
C THR A 67 17.95 -0.99 -13.28
N ALA A 68 17.36 0.06 -12.71
CA ALA A 68 17.68 1.44 -13.07
C ALA A 68 18.77 2.09 -12.18
N PHE A 69 19.02 1.53 -10.99
CA PHE A 69 19.97 2.08 -10.03
C PHE A 69 21.06 1.10 -9.61
N PRO A 70 21.86 0.56 -10.57
CA PRO A 70 22.97 -0.32 -10.24
C PRO A 70 24.00 0.46 -9.42
N GLY A 71 24.43 -0.12 -8.29
CA GLY A 71 25.42 0.51 -7.39
C GLY A 71 24.81 1.49 -6.36
N ALA A 72 23.49 1.70 -6.35
CA ALA A 72 22.80 2.48 -5.32
C ALA A 72 21.99 1.60 -4.35
N ASP A 73 22.39 0.34 -4.18
CA ASP A 73 21.62 -0.65 -3.40
C ASP A 73 21.42 -0.22 -1.93
N GLN A 74 22.43 0.34 -1.32
CA GLN A 74 22.35 0.80 0.05
C GLN A 74 21.38 1.97 0.19
N GLN A 75 21.37 2.90 -0.75
CA GLN A 75 20.55 4.11 -0.73
C GLN A 75 19.07 3.78 -0.91
N TRP A 76 18.70 3.03 -1.97
CA TRP A 76 17.29 2.70 -2.17
C TRP A 76 16.75 1.78 -1.08
N ARG A 77 17.59 0.89 -0.53
CA ARG A 77 17.18 0.01 0.57
C ARG A 77 16.83 0.82 1.83
N GLN A 78 17.61 1.83 2.19
CA GLN A 78 17.32 2.70 3.32
C GLN A 78 16.00 3.44 3.15
N ILE A 79 15.72 3.97 1.94
CA ILE A 79 14.44 4.61 1.63
C ILE A 79 13.29 3.63 1.78
N ILE A 80 13.41 2.43 1.23
CA ILE A 80 12.37 1.39 1.31
C ILE A 80 12.13 0.95 2.75
N VAL A 81 13.16 0.76 3.55
CA VAL A 81 13.01 0.43 4.98
C VAL A 81 12.24 1.53 5.71
N PHE A 82 12.58 2.80 5.47
CA PHE A 82 11.84 3.92 6.06
C PHE A 82 10.37 3.91 5.64
N LEU A 83 10.07 3.78 4.35
CA LEU A 83 8.70 3.72 3.82
C LEU A 83 7.92 2.51 4.38
N ALA A 84 8.59 1.36 4.53
CA ALA A 84 7.99 0.14 5.07
C ALA A 84 7.57 0.32 6.54
N ILE A 85 8.46 0.82 7.38
CA ILE A 85 8.20 1.08 8.79
C ILE A 85 7.10 2.13 8.94
N ALA A 86 7.23 3.28 8.26
CA ALA A 86 6.25 4.35 8.33
C ALA A 86 4.86 3.89 7.88
N SER A 87 4.77 3.13 6.77
CA SER A 87 3.50 2.64 6.24
C SER A 87 2.85 1.60 7.16
N THR A 88 3.64 0.68 7.71
CA THR A 88 3.12 -0.36 8.61
C THR A 88 2.60 0.25 9.91
N LEU A 89 3.35 1.14 10.53
CA LEU A 89 2.93 1.80 11.78
C LEU A 89 1.71 2.69 11.53
N LEU A 90 1.79 3.59 10.56
CA LEU A 90 0.70 4.52 10.28
C LEU A 90 -0.56 3.78 9.86
N GLY A 91 -0.47 2.81 8.94
CA GLY A 91 -1.61 2.03 8.47
C GLY A 91 -2.30 1.28 9.62
N SER A 92 -1.53 0.68 10.52
CA SER A 92 -2.08 -0.07 11.65
C SER A 92 -2.75 0.85 12.68
N PHE A 93 -2.08 1.90 13.12
CA PHE A 93 -2.63 2.79 14.15
C PHE A 93 -3.80 3.64 13.64
N ALA A 94 -3.71 4.17 12.42
CA ALA A 94 -4.76 4.99 11.87
C ALA A 94 -6.03 4.18 11.53
N ALA A 95 -5.91 2.89 11.24
CA ALA A 95 -7.05 2.01 11.00
C ALA A 95 -7.96 1.86 12.22
N ILE A 96 -7.38 1.84 13.43
CA ILE A 96 -8.13 1.57 14.69
C ILE A 96 -9.25 2.59 14.93
N GLY A 97 -9.02 3.86 14.59
CA GLY A 97 -9.97 4.95 14.83
C GLY A 97 -10.99 5.17 13.70
N GLN A 98 -11.03 4.34 12.68
CA GLN A 98 -11.91 4.58 11.53
C GLN A 98 -13.34 4.07 11.80
N THR A 99 -14.31 4.91 11.43
CA THR A 99 -15.74 4.58 11.48
C THR A 99 -16.31 4.25 10.10
N ASN A 100 -15.69 4.76 9.03
CA ASN A 100 -16.07 4.47 7.64
C ASN A 100 -15.31 3.25 7.14
N ILE A 101 -16.04 2.27 6.56
CA ILE A 101 -15.47 0.99 6.14
C ILE A 101 -14.46 1.15 4.98
N LYS A 102 -14.70 2.10 4.05
CA LYS A 102 -13.79 2.35 2.94
C LYS A 102 -12.50 3.04 3.41
N ARG A 103 -12.58 3.94 4.41
CA ARG A 103 -11.39 4.54 5.06
C ARG A 103 -10.58 3.49 5.82
N LEU A 104 -11.26 2.58 6.52
CA LEU A 104 -10.60 1.45 7.17
C LEU A 104 -9.81 0.61 6.16
N MET A 105 -10.43 0.27 5.02
CA MET A 105 -9.76 -0.45 3.93
C MET A 105 -8.60 0.34 3.33
N ALA A 106 -8.69 1.67 3.28
CA ALA A 106 -7.60 2.53 2.82
C ALA A 106 -6.37 2.41 3.74
N TYR A 107 -6.54 2.56 5.04
CA TYR A 107 -5.43 2.42 6.00
C TYR A 107 -4.89 1.00 6.07
N SER A 108 -5.75 -0.01 6.00
CA SER A 108 -5.34 -1.40 5.85
C SER A 108 -4.44 -1.58 4.63
N SER A 109 -4.83 -1.02 3.48
CA SER A 109 -4.03 -1.12 2.26
C SER A 109 -2.68 -0.39 2.35
N ILE A 110 -2.59 0.71 3.11
CA ILE A 110 -1.31 1.41 3.39
C ILE A 110 -0.38 0.48 4.20
N GLY A 111 -0.90 -0.17 5.24
CA GLY A 111 -0.15 -1.14 6.03
C GLY A 111 0.33 -2.33 5.20
N HIS A 112 -0.52 -2.87 4.32
CA HIS A 112 -0.17 -3.96 3.41
C HIS A 112 0.94 -3.57 2.43
N MET A 113 0.97 -2.32 1.94
CA MET A 113 2.11 -1.85 1.13
C MET A 113 3.39 -1.79 1.97
N GLY A 114 3.31 -1.43 3.25
CA GLY A 114 4.44 -1.52 4.17
C GLY A 114 5.01 -2.94 4.25
N PHE A 115 4.16 -3.96 4.41
CA PHE A 115 4.61 -5.37 4.43
C PHE A 115 5.23 -5.81 3.09
N ALA A 116 4.66 -5.42 1.96
CA ALA A 116 5.27 -5.71 0.65
C ALA A 116 6.66 -5.07 0.51
N LEU A 117 6.84 -3.84 1.01
CA LEU A 117 8.13 -3.15 1.00
C LEU A 117 9.17 -3.81 1.90
N ILE A 118 8.80 -4.50 3.00
CA ILE A 118 9.73 -5.29 3.82
C ILE A 118 10.40 -6.39 2.97
N GLY A 119 9.62 -7.10 2.16
CA GLY A 119 10.17 -8.11 1.25
C GLY A 119 11.15 -7.52 0.24
N LEU A 120 10.86 -6.34 -0.30
CA LEU A 120 11.76 -5.64 -1.23
C LEU A 120 13.02 -5.14 -0.51
N ALA A 121 12.91 -4.67 0.74
CA ALA A 121 14.03 -4.22 1.56
C ALA A 121 15.08 -5.30 1.81
N ALA A 122 14.71 -6.58 1.79
CA ALA A 122 15.64 -7.70 1.86
C ALA A 122 16.68 -7.67 0.73
N GLY A 123 16.31 -7.13 -0.45
CA GLY A 123 17.22 -6.88 -1.56
C GLY A 123 17.83 -8.15 -2.16
N ASN A 124 17.14 -9.27 -2.05
CA ASN A 124 17.56 -10.57 -2.59
C ASN A 124 16.41 -11.27 -3.31
N GLU A 125 16.72 -12.32 -4.04
CA GLU A 125 15.75 -13.07 -4.84
C GLU A 125 14.61 -13.66 -3.99
N ILE A 126 14.91 -14.12 -2.79
CA ILE A 126 13.91 -14.68 -1.86
C ILE A 126 12.92 -13.60 -1.44
N GLY A 127 13.40 -12.40 -1.12
CA GLY A 127 12.55 -11.26 -0.78
C GLY A 127 11.64 -10.85 -1.93
N ILE A 128 12.16 -10.80 -3.15
CA ILE A 128 11.39 -10.47 -4.36
C ILE A 128 10.31 -11.52 -4.65
N ARG A 129 10.63 -12.80 -4.52
CA ARG A 129 9.65 -13.90 -4.62
C ARG A 129 8.58 -13.75 -3.53
N GLY A 130 8.99 -13.41 -2.30
CA GLY A 130 8.06 -13.12 -1.20
C GLY A 130 7.09 -11.99 -1.52
N VAL A 131 7.57 -10.88 -2.11
CA VAL A 131 6.72 -9.77 -2.58
C VAL A 131 5.71 -10.25 -3.62
N ALA A 132 6.12 -11.06 -4.59
CA ALA A 132 5.22 -11.55 -5.64
C ALA A 132 4.10 -12.44 -5.06
N ILE A 133 4.44 -13.37 -4.16
CA ILE A 133 3.47 -14.22 -3.47
C ILE A 133 2.53 -13.37 -2.61
N TYR A 134 3.09 -12.42 -1.85
CA TYR A 134 2.33 -11.51 -1.01
C TYR A 134 1.30 -10.71 -1.83
N LEU A 135 1.71 -10.14 -2.96
CA LEU A 135 0.82 -9.39 -3.84
C LEU A 135 -0.29 -10.26 -4.44
N ALA A 136 0.00 -11.50 -4.80
CA ALA A 136 -1.03 -12.42 -5.30
C ALA A 136 -2.10 -12.69 -4.22
N ILE A 137 -1.68 -12.97 -2.99
CA ILE A 137 -2.60 -13.16 -1.86
C ILE A 137 -3.36 -11.87 -1.55
N TYR A 138 -2.66 -10.73 -1.52
CA TYR A 138 -3.25 -9.42 -1.28
C TYR A 138 -4.34 -9.07 -2.29
N LEU A 139 -4.14 -9.37 -3.59
CA LEU A 139 -5.13 -9.13 -4.64
C LEU A 139 -6.42 -9.90 -4.38
N VAL A 140 -6.31 -11.21 -4.10
CA VAL A 140 -7.48 -12.07 -3.84
C VAL A 140 -8.21 -11.59 -2.57
N MET A 141 -7.47 -11.34 -1.50
CA MET A 141 -8.03 -10.88 -0.23
C MET A 141 -8.75 -9.53 -0.38
N THR A 142 -8.12 -8.57 -1.05
CA THR A 142 -8.68 -7.22 -1.23
C THR A 142 -9.92 -7.24 -2.10
N LEU A 143 -9.90 -7.96 -3.23
CA LEU A 143 -11.06 -8.11 -4.09
C LEU A 143 -12.21 -8.82 -3.36
N GLY A 144 -11.92 -9.87 -2.58
CA GLY A 144 -12.91 -10.55 -1.74
C GLY A 144 -13.53 -9.64 -0.68
N ALA A 145 -12.72 -8.82 -0.01
CA ALA A 145 -13.21 -7.86 0.98
C ALA A 145 -14.13 -6.81 0.34
N PHE A 146 -13.72 -6.23 -0.81
CA PHE A 146 -14.57 -5.27 -1.51
C PHE A 146 -15.82 -5.91 -2.12
N ALA A 147 -15.76 -7.16 -2.57
CA ALA A 147 -16.95 -7.89 -3.00
C ALA A 147 -17.95 -8.08 -1.84
N ALA A 148 -17.45 -8.41 -0.65
CA ALA A 148 -18.29 -8.49 0.55
C ALA A 148 -18.91 -7.11 0.89
N ILE A 149 -18.12 -6.03 0.87
CA ILE A 149 -18.60 -4.66 1.11
C ILE A 149 -19.71 -4.29 0.09
N LEU A 150 -19.55 -4.63 -1.18
CA LEU A 150 -20.55 -4.38 -2.22
C LEU A 150 -21.85 -5.17 -2.01
N ALA A 151 -21.74 -6.37 -1.42
CA ALA A 151 -22.90 -7.22 -1.12
C ALA A 151 -23.66 -6.77 0.14
N MET A 152 -22.99 -6.04 1.05
CA MET A 152 -23.61 -5.57 2.29
C MET A 152 -24.60 -4.43 2.03
N ARG A 153 -25.86 -4.67 2.41
CA ARG A 153 -26.94 -3.67 2.32
C ARG A 153 -27.78 -3.72 3.58
N VAL A 154 -28.12 -2.53 4.10
CA VAL A 154 -29.06 -2.35 5.18
C VAL A 154 -30.18 -1.47 4.65
N GLU A 155 -31.44 -1.92 4.73
CA GLU A 155 -32.62 -1.25 4.19
C GLU A 155 -32.50 -0.85 2.71
N GLY A 156 -31.81 -1.67 1.91
CA GLY A 156 -31.58 -1.43 0.47
C GLY A 156 -30.47 -0.42 0.14
N LYS A 157 -29.84 0.21 1.15
CA LYS A 157 -28.72 1.14 1.01
C LYS A 157 -27.38 0.40 1.22
N SER A 158 -26.35 0.86 0.54
CA SER A 158 -24.98 0.35 0.75
C SER A 158 -24.48 0.72 2.14
N VAL A 159 -23.82 -0.21 2.81
CA VAL A 159 -23.19 0.03 4.11
C VAL A 159 -21.93 0.88 3.91
N GLU A 160 -21.85 2.00 4.60
CA GLU A 160 -20.69 2.89 4.56
C GLU A 160 -20.02 3.02 5.94
N ASN A 161 -20.79 2.93 7.02
CA ASN A 161 -20.27 3.03 8.38
C ASN A 161 -20.22 1.64 9.05
N ILE A 162 -19.22 1.45 9.89
CA ILE A 162 -19.06 0.21 10.66
C ILE A 162 -20.21 0.05 11.66
N SER A 163 -20.73 1.14 12.19
CA SER A 163 -21.92 1.14 13.06
C SER A 163 -23.17 0.59 12.40
N ASP A 164 -23.29 0.68 11.06
CA ASP A 164 -24.44 0.14 10.33
C ASP A 164 -24.46 -1.40 10.34
N LEU A 165 -23.31 -2.02 10.69
CA LEU A 165 -23.16 -3.47 10.84
C LEU A 165 -23.53 -3.98 12.23
N GLU A 166 -23.77 -3.13 13.20
CA GLU A 166 -24.25 -3.52 14.53
C GLU A 166 -25.69 -4.06 14.46
N ILE A 167 -25.84 -5.27 13.89
CA ILE A 167 -27.08 -6.03 13.90
C ILE A 167 -27.24 -6.60 15.30
N GLY A 168 -27.85 -5.86 16.22
CA GLY A 168 -28.04 -6.36 17.59
C GLY A 168 -28.55 -5.34 18.59
N ARG A 169 -28.57 -4.06 18.26
CA ARG A 169 -29.34 -3.07 19.01
C ARG A 169 -30.74 -2.94 18.42
N ALA A 170 -31.43 -4.08 18.30
CA ALA A 170 -32.88 -4.07 18.23
C ALA A 170 -33.40 -3.73 19.65
N HIS A 171 -34.19 -2.75 19.70
CA HIS A 171 -34.94 -2.11 20.78
C HIS A 171 -35.46 -3.06 21.86
#